data_fea067e72fa8ae41cf90e044a03fb958
#
_entry.id   fea067e72fa8ae41cf90e044a03fb958
#
_cell.length_a   1.000
_cell.length_b   1.000
_cell.length_c   1.000
_cell.angle_alpha   90.00
_cell.angle_beta   90.00
_cell.angle_gamma   90.00
#
_symmetry.space_group_name_H-M   'P 1'
#
loop_
_entity.id
_entity.type
_entity.pdbx_description
1 polymer ?
#
loop_
_entity_poly.entity_id
_entity_poly.type
_entity_poly.pdbx_seq_one_letter_code
_entity_poly.pdbx_strand_id
1 'polypeptide(L)'
;EGGALEIAIARGGDRELLRRFVPDETAEVRLHLGDGADRLVLEGVDRSGVGLRVTGGAGLDSVARPGPDASRVVLYDDRDGIALTPDDAARLVPHQAERQLRWTSTVSPPPPDWGTKRSPRALVGFNSDLGLYGGLGMQWKRYGFDERFYRQRYGVSLAYATKPSSFRGTAFFERRNVLNNLHLSADLLASGVEVVRFHGFGNETVD
;
A
#
# COMPACT_ATOMS: atom_id res chain seq x y z
N GLU A 1 19.49 -21.45 -6.91
CA GLU A 1 19.90 -20.03 -7.12
C GLU A 1 19.19 -19.51 -8.37
N GLY A 2 18.43 -18.41 -8.23
CA GLY A 2 17.70 -17.81 -9.35
C GLY A 2 18.69 -17.10 -10.31
N GLY A 3 18.38 -17.14 -11.61
CA GLY A 3 19.13 -16.41 -12.62
C GLY A 3 18.94 -14.89 -12.54
N ALA A 4 19.75 -14.15 -13.26
CA ALA A 4 19.57 -12.70 -13.43
C ALA A 4 18.38 -12.40 -14.33
N LEU A 5 17.76 -11.23 -14.12
CA LEU A 5 16.74 -10.66 -15.00
C LEU A 5 17.42 -9.69 -15.97
N GLU A 6 17.22 -9.86 -17.26
CA GLU A 6 17.66 -8.91 -18.28
C GLU A 6 16.46 -8.20 -18.89
N ILE A 7 16.54 -6.88 -18.96
CA ILE A 7 15.52 -6.04 -19.58
C ILE A 7 16.14 -5.31 -20.75
N ALA A 8 15.56 -5.50 -21.93
CA ALA A 8 15.90 -4.78 -23.14
C ALA A 8 14.71 -3.90 -23.55
N ILE A 9 14.96 -2.63 -23.84
CA ILE A 9 13.97 -1.70 -24.37
C ILE A 9 14.39 -1.33 -25.79
N ALA A 10 13.45 -1.43 -26.72
CA ALA A 10 13.64 -1.06 -28.10
C ALA A 10 12.54 -0.07 -28.53
N ARG A 11 12.90 0.91 -29.33
CA ARG A 11 11.96 1.86 -29.93
C ARG A 11 12.24 1.94 -31.43
N GLY A 12 11.19 1.79 -32.24
CA GLY A 12 11.34 1.83 -33.70
C GLY A 12 12.26 0.76 -34.30
N GLY A 13 12.54 -0.32 -33.57
CA GLY A 13 13.46 -1.38 -33.98
C GLY A 13 14.87 -1.26 -33.42
N ASP A 14 15.25 -0.10 -32.91
CA ASP A 14 16.55 0.13 -32.30
C ASP A 14 16.53 -0.17 -30.79
N ARG A 15 17.57 -0.86 -30.32
CA ARG A 15 17.74 -1.14 -28.89
C ARG A 15 18.29 0.09 -28.19
N GLU A 16 17.47 0.69 -27.31
CA GLU A 16 17.87 1.88 -26.53
C GLU A 16 18.50 1.53 -25.18
N LEU A 17 18.04 0.46 -24.56
CA LEU A 17 18.51 0.03 -23.23
C LEU A 17 18.68 -1.48 -23.16
N LEU A 18 19.77 -1.91 -22.53
CA LEU A 18 19.92 -3.28 -22.03
C LEU A 18 20.46 -3.21 -20.60
N ARG A 19 19.74 -3.78 -19.67
CA ARG A 19 20.16 -3.81 -18.28
C ARG A 19 19.93 -5.18 -17.66
N ARG A 20 20.92 -5.62 -16.86
CA ARG A 20 20.90 -6.87 -16.12
C ARG A 20 20.76 -6.59 -14.62
N PHE A 21 19.88 -7.32 -13.97
CA PHE A 21 19.60 -7.27 -12.54
C PHE A 21 19.90 -8.62 -11.92
N VAL A 22 20.66 -8.64 -10.83
CA VAL A 22 21.02 -9.86 -10.11
C VAL A 22 20.23 -9.96 -8.80
N PRO A 23 19.80 -11.16 -8.38
CA PRO A 23 18.93 -11.33 -7.21
C PRO A 23 19.54 -10.84 -5.90
N ASP A 24 20.84 -10.91 -5.76
CA ASP A 24 21.56 -10.48 -4.54
C ASP A 24 21.53 -8.96 -4.34
N GLU A 25 21.35 -8.20 -5.44
CA GLU A 25 21.29 -6.73 -5.42
C GLU A 25 19.89 -6.20 -5.62
N THR A 26 19.04 -6.95 -6.33
CA THR A 26 17.71 -6.47 -6.76
C THR A 26 16.64 -7.49 -6.44
N ALA A 27 15.78 -7.19 -5.49
CA ALA A 27 14.64 -8.05 -5.16
C ALA A 27 13.49 -7.94 -6.17
N GLU A 28 13.25 -6.75 -6.72
CA GLU A 28 12.12 -6.46 -7.60
C GLU A 28 12.47 -5.35 -8.58
N VAL A 29 12.07 -5.52 -9.84
CA VAL A 29 12.10 -4.48 -10.88
C VAL A 29 10.67 -4.04 -11.17
N ARG A 30 10.48 -2.73 -11.34
CA ARG A 30 9.22 -2.10 -11.71
C ARG A 30 9.35 -1.50 -13.09
N LEU A 31 8.58 -2.00 -14.02
CA LEU A 31 8.55 -1.57 -15.40
C LEU A 31 7.24 -0.81 -15.65
N HIS A 32 7.37 0.45 -16.02
CA HIS A 32 6.23 1.28 -16.45
C HIS A 32 6.33 1.44 -17.97
N LEU A 33 5.36 0.93 -18.69
CA LEU A 33 5.34 0.99 -20.16
C LEU A 33 5.04 2.42 -20.63
N GLY A 34 4.15 3.13 -19.93
CA GLY A 34 3.82 4.51 -20.26
C GLY A 34 2.56 4.63 -21.12
N ASP A 35 2.45 5.72 -21.88
CA ASP A 35 1.30 5.94 -22.77
C ASP A 35 1.63 5.39 -24.16
N GLY A 36 0.71 4.69 -24.79
CA GLY A 36 0.87 4.13 -26.14
C GLY A 36 0.47 2.67 -26.21
N ALA A 37 0.74 2.06 -27.36
CA ALA A 37 0.55 0.61 -27.53
C ALA A 37 1.91 -0.09 -27.41
N ASP A 38 2.20 -0.60 -26.26
CA ASP A 38 3.47 -1.23 -25.96
C ASP A 38 3.40 -2.74 -26.10
N ARG A 39 4.54 -3.34 -26.39
CA ARG A 39 4.68 -4.80 -26.46
C ARG A 39 5.76 -5.28 -25.52
N LEU A 40 5.36 -6.07 -24.55
CA LEU A 40 6.26 -6.75 -23.62
C LEU A 40 6.37 -8.23 -23.99
N VAL A 41 7.58 -8.73 -24.14
CA VAL A 41 7.86 -10.16 -24.31
C VAL A 41 8.63 -10.65 -23.08
N LEU A 42 8.08 -11.67 -22.42
CA LEU A 42 8.65 -12.25 -21.21
C LEU A 42 9.22 -13.64 -21.54
N GLU A 43 10.54 -13.79 -21.49
CA GLU A 43 11.23 -15.05 -21.76
C GLU A 43 11.98 -15.53 -20.51
N GLY A 44 11.68 -16.75 -20.05
CA GLY A 44 12.41 -17.40 -18.96
C GLY A 44 12.43 -16.63 -17.62
N VAL A 45 11.45 -15.75 -17.37
CA VAL A 45 11.38 -14.91 -16.15
C VAL A 45 11.18 -15.76 -14.89
N ASP A 46 10.60 -16.92 -15.01
CA ASP A 46 10.44 -17.94 -13.96
C ASP A 46 11.76 -18.40 -13.34
N ARG A 47 12.84 -18.34 -14.10
CA ARG A 47 14.20 -18.70 -13.65
C ARG A 47 14.93 -17.55 -12.96
N SER A 48 14.40 -16.33 -13.08
CA SER A 48 14.95 -15.16 -12.41
C SER A 48 14.67 -15.18 -10.92
N GLY A 49 15.68 -14.87 -10.10
CA GLY A 49 15.49 -14.61 -8.69
C GLY A 49 14.82 -13.25 -8.39
N VAL A 50 14.69 -12.38 -9.41
CA VAL A 50 14.17 -11.02 -9.32
C VAL A 50 12.68 -10.98 -9.65
N GLY A 51 11.86 -10.36 -8.81
CA GLY A 51 10.45 -10.12 -9.10
C GLY A 51 10.27 -9.05 -10.18
N LEU A 52 9.25 -9.17 -11.02
CA LEU A 52 8.91 -8.20 -12.04
C LEU A 52 7.48 -7.68 -11.84
N ARG A 53 7.32 -6.37 -11.66
CA ARG A 53 6.04 -5.68 -11.73
C ARG A 53 5.98 -4.84 -12.98
N VAL A 54 4.91 -5.00 -13.72
CA VAL A 54 4.66 -4.28 -14.95
C VAL A 54 3.39 -3.47 -14.78
N THR A 55 3.49 -2.19 -15.07
CA THR A 55 2.33 -1.30 -15.17
C THR A 55 2.19 -0.92 -16.63
N GLY A 56 1.03 -1.20 -17.23
CA GLY A 56 0.69 -0.77 -18.57
C GLY A 56 0.73 0.75 -18.65
N GLY A 57 -0.34 1.36 -18.79
CA GLY A 57 -0.51 2.81 -18.91
C GLY A 57 -1.75 3.09 -19.73
N ALA A 58 -1.79 4.23 -20.40
CA ALA A 58 -2.89 4.52 -21.31
C ALA A 58 -2.59 3.93 -22.68
N GLY A 59 -3.42 3.01 -23.14
CA GLY A 59 -3.30 2.37 -24.45
C GLY A 59 -3.50 0.85 -24.39
N LEU A 60 -3.58 0.24 -25.55
CA LEU A 60 -3.71 -1.22 -25.66
C LEU A 60 -2.32 -1.85 -25.67
N ASP A 61 -1.91 -2.30 -24.50
CA ASP A 61 -0.63 -3.01 -24.35
C ASP A 61 -0.78 -4.49 -24.66
N SER A 62 0.29 -5.10 -25.10
CA SER A 62 0.33 -6.55 -25.31
C SER A 62 1.46 -7.19 -24.53
N VAL A 63 1.13 -8.27 -23.83
CA VAL A 63 2.12 -9.07 -23.11
C VAL A 63 2.10 -10.49 -23.70
N ALA A 64 3.23 -10.90 -24.22
CA ALA A 64 3.45 -12.26 -24.71
C ALA A 64 4.43 -12.98 -23.79
N ARG A 65 4.10 -14.22 -23.44
CA ARG A 65 4.92 -15.03 -22.57
C ARG A 65 5.10 -16.45 -23.10
N PRO A 66 6.20 -16.70 -23.79
CA PRO A 66 6.56 -18.07 -24.11
C PRO A 66 7.13 -18.79 -22.87
N GLY A 67 6.31 -19.56 -22.13
CA GLY A 67 6.80 -20.38 -21.03
C GLY A 67 5.80 -20.68 -19.91
N PRO A 68 6.05 -21.70 -19.09
CA PRO A 68 5.02 -22.30 -18.23
C PRO A 68 4.78 -21.64 -16.87
N ASP A 69 5.63 -20.76 -16.33
CA ASP A 69 5.46 -20.28 -14.96
C ASP A 69 5.56 -18.74 -14.80
N ALA A 70 4.58 -18.16 -14.08
CA ALA A 70 4.39 -16.73 -13.92
C ALA A 70 4.52 -16.21 -12.50
N SER A 71 4.94 -17.03 -11.56
CA SER A 71 4.82 -16.75 -10.12
C SER A 71 5.50 -15.46 -9.63
N ARG A 72 6.41 -14.90 -10.41
CA ARG A 72 7.17 -13.68 -10.07
C ARG A 72 6.82 -12.45 -10.90
N VAL A 73 5.87 -12.56 -11.81
CA VAL A 73 5.39 -11.44 -12.63
C VAL A 73 4.03 -10.99 -12.15
N VAL A 74 3.89 -9.70 -11.87
CA VAL A 74 2.61 -9.09 -11.51
C VAL A 74 2.31 -7.99 -12.50
N LEU A 75 1.16 -8.07 -13.17
CA LEU A 75 0.70 -7.08 -14.12
C LEU A 75 -0.31 -6.14 -13.46
N TYR A 76 -0.17 -4.88 -13.75
CA TYR A 76 -1.11 -3.83 -13.39
C TYR A 76 -1.57 -3.11 -14.66
N ASP A 77 -2.86 -2.85 -14.73
CA ASP A 77 -3.46 -2.12 -15.82
C ASP A 77 -4.40 -1.05 -15.30
N ASP A 78 -4.54 0.05 -16.03
CA ASP A 78 -5.40 1.13 -15.57
C ASP A 78 -6.83 1.03 -16.10
N ARG A 79 -7.09 0.89 -17.39
CA ARG A 79 -8.45 0.77 -17.95
C ARG A 79 -8.57 0.15 -19.33
N ASP A 80 -7.53 0.32 -20.15
CA ASP A 80 -7.63 0.06 -21.58
C ASP A 80 -7.35 -1.42 -21.91
N GLY A 81 -6.83 -2.13 -20.94
CA GLY A 81 -6.61 -3.57 -20.98
C GLY A 81 -5.25 -3.96 -21.53
N ILE A 82 -4.64 -4.96 -20.88
CA ILE A 82 -3.47 -5.65 -21.40
C ILE A 82 -3.95 -6.86 -22.21
N ALA A 83 -3.67 -6.86 -23.50
CA ALA A 83 -3.94 -8.01 -24.34
C ALA A 83 -3.00 -9.18 -24.00
N LEU A 84 -3.56 -10.26 -23.54
CA LEU A 84 -2.86 -11.51 -23.24
C LEU A 84 -3.23 -12.58 -24.24
N THR A 85 -2.30 -13.49 -24.52
CA THR A 85 -2.67 -14.72 -25.24
C THR A 85 -3.62 -15.56 -24.35
N PRO A 86 -4.46 -16.45 -24.91
CA PRO A 86 -5.37 -17.27 -24.12
C PRO A 86 -4.66 -18.12 -23.05
N ASP A 87 -3.48 -18.62 -23.34
CA ASP A 87 -2.66 -19.39 -22.40
C ASP A 87 -2.07 -18.52 -21.30
N ASP A 88 -1.72 -17.27 -21.60
CA ASP A 88 -1.19 -16.31 -20.65
C ASP A 88 -2.31 -15.73 -19.76
N ALA A 89 -3.50 -15.50 -20.31
CA ALA A 89 -4.66 -15.01 -19.57
C ALA A 89 -5.11 -15.95 -18.43
N ALA A 90 -4.86 -17.25 -18.57
CA ALA A 90 -5.14 -18.22 -17.51
C ALA A 90 -4.17 -18.11 -16.32
N ARG A 91 -3.03 -17.49 -16.49
CA ARG A 91 -1.92 -17.45 -15.53
C ARG A 91 -1.56 -16.05 -15.03
N LEU A 92 -1.74 -15.06 -15.87
CA LEU A 92 -1.46 -13.66 -15.60
C LEU A 92 -2.78 -12.89 -15.53
N VAL A 93 -3.25 -12.61 -14.33
CA VAL A 93 -4.44 -11.77 -14.14
C VAL A 93 -3.96 -10.34 -13.90
N PRO A 94 -4.25 -9.40 -14.80
CA PRO A 94 -3.94 -8.00 -14.56
C PRO A 94 -4.68 -7.49 -13.33
N HIS A 95 -3.96 -6.89 -12.40
CA HIS A 95 -4.54 -6.17 -11.29
C HIS A 95 -4.97 -4.79 -11.77
N GLN A 96 -6.17 -4.37 -11.42
CA GLN A 96 -6.61 -3.01 -11.72
C GLN A 96 -5.77 -2.03 -10.90
N ALA A 97 -5.02 -1.18 -11.59
CA ALA A 97 -4.29 -0.11 -10.94
C ALA A 97 -5.29 0.90 -10.36
N GLU A 98 -5.14 1.24 -9.09
CA GLU A 98 -5.84 2.40 -8.56
C GLU A 98 -5.26 3.63 -9.26
N ARG A 99 -6.09 4.36 -10.03
CA ARG A 99 -5.64 5.54 -10.76
C ARG A 99 -4.92 6.49 -9.82
N GLN A 100 -3.62 6.49 -9.85
CA GLN A 100 -2.85 7.49 -9.13
C GLN A 100 -3.21 8.86 -9.74
N LEU A 101 -3.77 9.73 -8.92
CA LEU A 101 -3.82 11.14 -9.29
C LEU A 101 -2.37 11.54 -9.56
N ARG A 102 -2.08 11.99 -10.78
CA ARG A 102 -0.76 12.53 -11.12
C ARG A 102 -0.42 13.55 -10.03
N TRP A 103 0.63 13.24 -9.29
CA TRP A 103 1.11 14.14 -8.24
C TRP A 103 1.71 15.36 -8.92
N THR A 104 0.98 16.45 -8.91
CA THR A 104 1.40 17.69 -9.59
C THR A 104 2.03 18.71 -8.64
N SER A 105 2.13 18.40 -7.35
CA SER A 105 2.70 19.32 -6.37
C SER A 105 4.23 19.28 -6.43
N THR A 106 4.82 20.43 -6.69
CA THR A 106 6.28 20.64 -6.60
C THR A 106 6.77 20.83 -5.17
N VAL A 107 5.86 20.99 -4.21
CA VAL A 107 6.17 21.34 -2.81
C VAL A 107 6.28 20.12 -1.91
N SER A 108 5.65 19.01 -2.25
CA SER A 108 5.66 17.79 -1.46
C SER A 108 6.11 16.61 -2.29
N PRO A 109 6.93 15.70 -1.75
CA PRO A 109 7.30 14.49 -2.46
C PRO A 109 6.05 13.61 -2.69
N PRO A 110 6.05 12.79 -3.74
CA PRO A 110 4.97 11.84 -3.96
C PRO A 110 4.85 10.88 -2.77
N PRO A 111 3.64 10.42 -2.44
CA PRO A 111 3.46 9.45 -1.38
C PRO A 111 4.26 8.17 -1.70
N PRO A 112 4.89 7.55 -0.69
CA PRO A 112 5.63 6.32 -0.92
C PRO A 112 4.68 5.19 -1.33
N ASP A 113 5.10 4.39 -2.28
CA ASP A 113 4.38 3.24 -2.82
C ASP A 113 4.94 1.88 -2.34
N TRP A 114 5.89 1.91 -1.41
CA TRP A 114 6.54 0.72 -0.85
C TRP A 114 7.00 0.90 0.58
N GLY A 115 7.25 -0.22 1.26
CA GLY A 115 7.83 -0.24 2.60
C GLY A 115 6.81 -0.03 3.73
N THR A 116 7.34 0.16 4.94
CA THR A 116 6.56 0.37 6.15
C THR A 116 7.10 1.57 6.91
N LYS A 117 6.24 2.55 7.14
CA LYS A 117 6.54 3.71 8.00
C LYS A 117 6.10 3.43 9.42
N ARG A 118 6.98 3.65 10.38
CA ARG A 118 6.70 3.61 11.81
C ARG A 118 6.61 5.03 12.35
N SER A 119 5.57 5.32 13.12
CA SER A 119 5.34 6.65 13.67
C SER A 119 5.02 6.53 15.16
N PRO A 120 5.99 6.79 16.05
CA PRO A 120 5.73 6.90 17.47
C PRO A 120 4.84 8.13 17.76
N ARG A 121 4.02 8.03 18.79
CA ARG A 121 3.15 9.08 19.28
C ARG A 121 3.33 9.24 20.78
N ALA A 122 3.47 10.46 21.24
CA ALA A 122 3.40 10.81 22.64
C ALA A 122 2.14 11.66 22.87
N LEU A 123 1.43 11.37 23.95
CA LEU A 123 0.24 12.07 24.40
C LEU A 123 0.57 12.65 25.77
N VAL A 124 0.45 13.95 25.95
CA VAL A 124 0.58 14.61 27.24
C VAL A 124 -0.43 15.73 27.29
N GLY A 125 -1.16 15.85 28.38
CA GLY A 125 -2.11 16.90 28.55
C GLY A 125 -2.66 16.99 29.97
N PHE A 126 -3.43 18.04 30.22
CA PHE A 126 -4.14 18.26 31.46
C PHE A 126 -5.59 18.63 31.19
N ASN A 127 -6.47 18.04 31.97
CA ASN A 127 -7.92 18.31 31.92
C ASN A 127 -8.45 18.23 33.35
N SER A 128 -9.47 19.06 33.69
CA SER A 128 -10.05 19.12 35.04
C SER A 128 -10.59 17.77 35.53
N ASP A 129 -11.07 16.93 34.63
CA ASP A 129 -11.67 15.63 34.96
C ASP A 129 -10.63 14.51 35.04
N LEU A 130 -9.63 14.55 34.16
CA LEU A 130 -8.59 13.51 34.05
C LEU A 130 -7.35 13.83 34.88
N GLY A 131 -7.17 15.08 35.30
CA GLY A 131 -5.93 15.56 35.87
C GLY A 131 -4.83 15.62 34.82
N LEU A 132 -3.61 15.32 35.20
CA LEU A 132 -2.51 15.12 34.27
C LEU A 132 -2.70 13.76 33.60
N TYR A 133 -2.59 13.71 32.30
CA TYR A 133 -2.58 12.44 31.55
C TYR A 133 -1.38 12.37 30.63
N GLY A 134 -0.86 11.16 30.49
CA GLY A 134 0.26 10.88 29.62
C GLY A 134 0.18 9.48 29.02
N GLY A 135 0.71 9.34 27.82
CA GLY A 135 0.66 8.06 27.11
C GLY A 135 1.62 7.99 25.94
N LEU A 136 1.82 6.75 25.49
CA LEU A 136 2.63 6.43 24.35
C LEU A 136 1.84 5.54 23.37
N GLY A 137 2.16 5.67 22.12
CA GLY A 137 1.58 4.84 21.07
C GLY A 137 2.54 4.63 19.92
N MET A 138 2.22 3.67 19.10
CA MET A 138 2.94 3.38 17.87
C MET A 138 1.94 3.12 16.75
N GLN A 139 2.21 3.70 15.61
CA GLN A 139 1.45 3.49 14.39
C GLN A 139 2.37 2.95 13.30
N TRP A 140 1.87 1.98 12.56
CA TRP A 140 2.50 1.43 11.37
C TRP A 140 1.62 1.71 10.16
N LYS A 141 2.24 2.22 9.08
CA LYS A 141 1.62 2.35 7.77
C LYS A 141 2.42 1.50 6.80
N ARG A 142 1.79 0.50 6.23
CA ARG A 142 2.35 -0.30 5.15
C ARG A 142 1.83 0.22 3.82
N TYR A 143 2.74 0.61 2.96
CA TYR A 143 2.41 1.08 1.62
C TYR A 143 2.30 -0.10 0.66
N GLY A 144 1.45 0.02 -0.34
CA GLY A 144 1.30 -0.93 -1.43
C GLY A 144 1.76 -0.31 -2.74
N PHE A 145 2.04 -1.15 -3.73
CA PHE A 145 2.35 -0.70 -5.07
C PHE A 145 1.08 -0.18 -5.74
N ASP A 146 1.17 1.02 -6.34
CA ASP A 146 0.09 1.68 -7.06
C ASP A 146 -1.22 1.85 -6.27
N GLU A 147 -1.14 1.89 -4.95
CA GLU A 147 -2.25 2.11 -4.05
C GLU A 147 -2.22 3.52 -3.49
N ARG A 148 -3.38 4.20 -3.45
CA ARG A 148 -3.49 5.54 -2.85
C ARG A 148 -3.21 5.48 -1.36
N PHE A 149 -2.35 6.35 -0.87
CA PHE A 149 -2.04 6.59 0.53
C PHE A 149 -1.31 5.44 1.24
N TYR A 150 -1.96 4.32 1.51
CA TYR A 150 -1.40 3.13 2.18
C TYR A 150 -2.33 1.94 1.96
N ARG A 151 -1.74 0.76 1.91
CA ARG A 151 -2.48 -0.50 1.83
C ARG A 151 -3.10 -0.89 3.18
N GLN A 152 -2.33 -0.68 4.24
CA GLN A 152 -2.69 -1.09 5.58
C GLN A 152 -2.15 -0.08 6.60
N ARG A 153 -2.97 0.22 7.60
CA ARG A 153 -2.59 1.03 8.77
C ARG A 153 -3.09 0.37 10.03
N TYR A 154 -2.23 0.30 11.03
CA TYR A 154 -2.60 -0.20 12.35
C TYR A 154 -1.79 0.50 13.41
N GLY A 155 -2.29 0.47 14.64
CA GLY A 155 -1.60 1.10 15.75
C GLY A 155 -2.19 0.73 17.09
N VAL A 156 -1.38 0.98 18.11
CA VAL A 156 -1.75 0.79 19.50
C VAL A 156 -1.34 2.02 20.29
N SER A 157 -2.08 2.33 21.33
CA SER A 157 -1.68 3.35 22.31
C SER A 157 -2.12 2.97 23.73
N LEU A 158 -1.37 3.43 24.71
CA LEU A 158 -1.69 3.30 26.12
C LEU A 158 -1.47 4.66 26.77
N ALA A 159 -2.44 5.12 27.52
CA ALA A 159 -2.38 6.35 28.29
C ALA A 159 -2.84 6.10 29.73
N TYR A 160 -2.29 6.88 30.67
CA TYR A 160 -2.68 6.88 32.07
C TYR A 160 -3.16 8.27 32.46
N ALA A 161 -4.24 8.34 33.25
CA ALA A 161 -4.79 9.57 33.77
C ALA A 161 -4.75 9.55 35.31
N THR A 162 -4.27 10.64 35.92
CA THR A 162 -3.96 10.70 37.34
C THR A 162 -5.17 10.80 38.25
N LYS A 163 -6.20 11.56 37.84
CA LYS A 163 -7.41 11.72 38.68
C LYS A 163 -8.23 10.44 38.82
N PRO A 164 -8.63 9.78 37.69
CA PRO A 164 -9.31 8.47 37.83
C PRO A 164 -8.34 7.33 38.18
N SER A 165 -7.03 7.60 38.23
CA SER A 165 -5.97 6.61 38.49
C SER A 165 -6.13 5.37 37.61
N SER A 166 -6.37 5.57 36.33
CA SER A 166 -6.75 4.51 35.39
C SER A 166 -6.09 4.65 34.04
N PHE A 167 -6.13 3.55 33.29
CA PHE A 167 -5.56 3.44 31.95
C PHE A 167 -6.63 3.48 30.86
N ARG A 168 -6.21 3.98 29.71
CA ARG A 168 -6.94 3.90 28.44
C ARG A 168 -6.05 3.28 27.37
N GLY A 169 -6.45 2.14 26.87
CA GLY A 169 -5.80 1.47 25.75
C GLY A 169 -6.63 1.59 24.49
N THR A 170 -5.99 1.87 23.36
CA THR A 170 -6.64 1.83 22.04
C THR A 170 -5.83 0.99 21.08
N ALA A 171 -6.51 0.25 20.21
CA ALA A 171 -5.91 -0.38 19.06
C ALA A 171 -6.81 -0.15 17.85
N PHE A 172 -6.21 0.04 16.70
CA PHE A 172 -6.96 0.16 15.45
C PHE A 172 -6.25 -0.60 14.33
N PHE A 173 -7.05 -1.03 13.38
CA PHE A 173 -6.61 -1.69 12.17
C PHE A 173 -7.44 -1.19 10.99
N GLU A 174 -6.78 -0.82 9.90
CA GLU A 174 -7.41 -0.47 8.65
C GLU A 174 -6.69 -1.16 7.50
N ARG A 175 -7.45 -1.72 6.59
CA ARG A 175 -6.96 -2.26 5.33
C ARG A 175 -7.85 -1.81 4.17
N ARG A 176 -7.22 -1.28 3.13
CA ARG A 176 -7.87 -0.81 1.91
C ARG A 176 -7.80 -1.88 0.83
N ASN A 177 -8.70 -1.77 -0.14
CA ASN A 177 -8.75 -2.68 -1.30
C ASN A 177 -8.78 -4.17 -0.93
N VAL A 178 -9.60 -4.50 0.08
CA VAL A 178 -9.98 -5.89 0.35
C VAL A 178 -11.09 -6.23 -0.63
N LEU A 179 -10.90 -7.21 -1.51
CA LEU A 179 -11.93 -7.64 -2.48
C LEU A 179 -12.45 -6.50 -3.39
N ASN A 180 -11.56 -5.82 -4.12
CA ASN A 180 -11.93 -4.83 -5.15
C ASN A 180 -12.83 -3.69 -4.65
N ASN A 181 -12.32 -2.79 -3.83
CA ASN A 181 -12.91 -1.57 -3.26
C ASN A 181 -13.51 -1.67 -1.85
N LEU A 182 -13.45 -2.80 -1.18
CA LEU A 182 -13.88 -2.87 0.23
C LEU A 182 -12.82 -2.27 1.15
N HIS A 183 -13.23 -1.38 2.04
CA HIS A 183 -12.41 -0.89 3.14
C HIS A 183 -12.79 -1.62 4.42
N LEU A 184 -11.84 -2.30 5.04
CA LEU A 184 -12.00 -2.95 6.33
C LEU A 184 -11.36 -2.10 7.42
N SER A 185 -12.14 -1.75 8.46
CA SER A 185 -11.63 -1.09 9.65
C SER A 185 -12.12 -1.80 10.91
N ALA A 186 -11.27 -1.81 11.93
CA ALA A 186 -11.59 -2.32 13.26
C ALA A 186 -10.94 -1.41 14.31
N ASP A 187 -11.70 -1.02 15.32
CA ASP A 187 -11.26 -0.21 16.43
C ASP A 187 -11.57 -0.92 17.74
N LEU A 188 -10.60 -0.94 18.64
CA LEU A 188 -10.72 -1.48 19.97
C LEU A 188 -10.39 -0.39 20.99
N LEU A 189 -11.27 -0.20 21.95
CA LEU A 189 -11.10 0.71 23.07
C LEU A 189 -11.28 -0.07 24.38
N ALA A 190 -10.30 0.02 25.27
CA ALA A 190 -10.39 -0.41 26.65
C ALA A 190 -10.09 0.79 27.54
N SER A 191 -11.05 1.24 28.33
CA SER A 191 -10.93 2.47 29.09
C SER A 191 -11.54 2.33 30.49
N GLY A 192 -10.75 2.67 31.52
CA GLY A 192 -11.24 2.96 32.87
C GLY A 192 -11.23 4.48 33.16
N VAL A 193 -11.03 5.30 32.13
CA VAL A 193 -10.81 6.75 32.21
C VAL A 193 -12.06 7.55 31.82
N GLU A 194 -13.14 6.86 31.44
CA GLU A 194 -14.38 7.55 31.01
C GLU A 194 -15.11 8.12 32.23
N VAL A 195 -15.34 9.44 32.18
CA VAL A 195 -16.17 10.14 33.13
C VAL A 195 -17.48 10.48 32.44
N VAL A 196 -18.54 9.79 32.84
CA VAL A 196 -19.89 10.10 32.37
C VAL A 196 -20.54 11.07 33.35
N ARG A 197 -20.84 12.27 32.90
CA ARG A 197 -21.62 13.25 33.67
C ARG A 197 -23.10 13.08 33.29
N PHE A 198 -23.90 12.77 34.28
CA PHE A 198 -25.33 12.71 34.11
C PHE A 198 -25.96 14.04 34.56
N HIS A 199 -26.55 14.78 33.65
CA HIS A 199 -27.18 16.08 33.89
C HIS A 199 -28.72 15.95 34.11
N GLY A 200 -29.21 14.75 34.38
CA GLY A 200 -30.66 14.51 34.62
C GLY A 200 -31.49 14.39 33.35
N PHE A 201 -32.81 14.23 33.53
CA PHE A 201 -33.76 14.03 32.43
C PHE A 201 -34.49 15.32 31.99
N GLY A 202 -34.06 16.48 32.39
CA GLY A 202 -34.74 17.73 32.01
C GLY A 202 -34.03 19.00 32.48
N ASN A 203 -34.67 20.14 32.16
CA ASN A 203 -34.13 21.48 32.45
C ASN A 203 -34.07 21.87 33.93
N GLU A 204 -34.55 21.03 34.84
CA GLU A 204 -34.61 21.31 36.29
C GLU A 204 -33.39 20.73 37.06
N THR A 205 -32.40 20.17 36.37
CA THR A 205 -31.23 19.63 37.03
C THR A 205 -30.23 20.75 37.27
N VAL A 206 -29.96 21.05 38.54
CA VAL A 206 -28.94 22.03 38.96
C VAL A 206 -27.57 21.36 38.88
N ASP A 207 -26.61 22.07 38.29
CA ASP A 207 -25.21 21.62 38.20
C ASP A 207 -24.54 21.48 39.57
#